data_77c88de9c8af57c75c76673a899449b2
#
_entry.id   77c88de9c8af57c75c76673a899449b2
#
_cell.length_a   1.000
_cell.length_b   1.000
_cell.length_c   1.000
_cell.angle_alpha   90.00
_cell.angle_beta   90.00
_cell.angle_gamma   90.00
#
_symmetry.space_group_name_H-M   'P 1'
#
loop_
_entity.id
_entity.type
_entity.pdbx_description
1 polymer ?
#
loop_
_entity_poly.entity_id
_entity_poly.type
_entity_poly.pdbx_seq_one_letter_code
_entity_poly.pdbx_strand_id
1 'polypeptide(L)'
;MRWSEQITLIALADPSPRTNEHGFPIPRTETATTVFADKKSVGYSEFYKAAQAGYTTELKFDVYSFEYTGQQIVEYPVSSGTRYRVLRTYLHGNGEFTELTLVNLPEAEGGGGDG
;
A
#
# COMPACT_ATOMS: atom_id res chain seq x y z
N MET A 1 1.85 -15.78 -15.36
CA MET A 1 1.79 -15.01 -14.12
C MET A 1 2.27 -15.85 -12.96
N ARG A 2 3.11 -15.33 -12.14
CA ARG A 2 3.68 -16.08 -11.05
C ARG A 2 3.22 -15.52 -9.72
N TRP A 3 2.54 -16.33 -8.95
CA TRP A 3 2.04 -15.91 -7.65
C TRP A 3 2.98 -16.38 -6.56
N SER A 4 4.25 -16.01 -6.70
CA SER A 4 5.30 -16.48 -5.79
C SER A 4 5.67 -15.47 -4.73
N GLU A 5 5.22 -14.23 -4.85
CA GLU A 5 5.48 -13.22 -3.86
C GLU A 5 4.32 -13.14 -2.88
N GLN A 6 4.61 -12.64 -1.70
CA GLN A 6 3.56 -12.36 -0.72
C GLN A 6 3.70 -10.92 -0.27
N ILE A 7 2.58 -10.24 -0.16
CA ILE A 7 2.55 -8.87 0.34
C ILE A 7 1.49 -8.79 1.42
N THR A 8 1.64 -7.84 2.33
CA THR A 8 0.65 -7.62 3.36
C THR A 8 -0.09 -6.34 3.05
N LEU A 9 -1.40 -6.47 2.85
CA LEU A 9 -2.28 -5.34 2.58
C LEU A 9 -2.77 -4.79 3.92
N ILE A 10 -2.58 -3.50 4.15
CA ILE A 10 -2.92 -2.89 5.43
C ILE A 10 -3.97 -1.82 5.22
N ALA A 11 -5.09 -1.99 5.86
CA ALA A 11 -6.17 -1.02 5.84
C ALA A 11 -6.12 -0.21 7.11
N LEU A 12 -6.26 1.10 6.98
CA LEU A 12 -6.29 2.02 8.10
C LEU A 12 -7.70 2.54 8.26
N ALA A 13 -8.20 2.50 9.48
CA ALA A 13 -9.54 3.00 9.77
C ALA A 13 -9.50 3.88 11.00
N ASP A 14 -10.21 5.01 10.91
CA ASP A 14 -10.35 5.88 12.06
C ASP A 14 -11.28 5.22 13.05
N PRO A 15 -10.98 5.35 14.34
CA PRO A 15 -11.89 4.80 15.35
C PRO A 15 -13.19 5.60 15.42
N SER A 16 -14.19 4.95 15.95
CA SER A 16 -15.48 5.60 16.17
C SER A 16 -15.93 5.26 17.58
N PRO A 17 -15.90 6.21 18.52
CA PRO A 17 -15.54 7.61 18.34
C PRO A 17 -14.04 7.82 18.15
N ARG A 18 -13.69 9.02 17.70
CA ARG A 18 -12.29 9.34 17.46
C ARG A 18 -11.51 9.66 18.71
N THR A 19 -12.19 9.95 19.78
CA THR A 19 -11.55 10.26 21.06
C THR A 19 -12.12 9.35 22.12
N ASN A 20 -11.30 9.07 23.13
CA ASN A 20 -11.77 8.28 24.26
C ASN A 20 -12.56 9.17 25.20
N GLU A 21 -13.03 8.58 26.31
CA GLU A 21 -13.89 9.32 27.24
C GLU A 21 -13.17 10.49 27.91
N HIS A 22 -11.86 10.49 27.86
CA HIS A 22 -11.07 11.59 28.44
C HIS A 22 -10.70 12.64 27.41
N GLY A 23 -11.18 12.51 26.16
CA GLY A 23 -10.90 13.47 25.12
C GLY A 23 -9.59 13.27 24.39
N PHE A 24 -8.89 12.18 24.67
CA PHE A 24 -7.64 11.90 23.98
C PHE A 24 -7.90 11.15 22.68
N PRO A 25 -7.11 11.41 21.63
CA PRO A 25 -7.29 10.72 20.35
C PRO A 25 -7.08 9.23 20.49
N ILE A 26 -7.89 8.46 19.78
CA ILE A 26 -7.74 7.01 19.71
C ILE A 26 -6.98 6.70 18.42
N PRO A 27 -5.92 5.92 18.48
CA PRO A 27 -5.13 5.61 17.28
C PRO A 27 -5.97 4.89 16.23
N ARG A 28 -5.57 5.06 14.96
CA ARG A 28 -6.21 4.33 13.88
C ARG A 28 -6.00 2.84 14.05
N THR A 29 -7.01 2.10 13.63
CA THR A 29 -6.95 0.65 13.64
C THR A 29 -6.34 0.17 12.34
N GLU A 30 -5.38 -0.75 12.43
CA GLU A 30 -4.79 -1.37 11.25
C GLU A 30 -5.33 -2.78 11.11
N THR A 31 -5.74 -3.13 9.89
CA THR A 31 -6.16 -4.48 9.59
C THR A 31 -5.21 -4.98 8.50
N ALA A 32 -4.47 -6.03 8.80
CA ALA A 32 -3.45 -6.56 7.90
C ALA A 32 -3.90 -7.89 7.33
N THR A 33 -3.74 -8.05 6.02
CA THR A 33 -4.09 -9.28 5.32
C THR A 33 -2.94 -9.62 4.39
N THR A 34 -2.37 -10.80 4.53
CA THR A 34 -1.28 -11.24 3.67
C THR A 34 -1.84 -12.04 2.51
N VAL A 35 -1.47 -11.66 1.29
CA VAL A 35 -1.97 -12.29 0.08
C VAL A 35 -0.81 -12.61 -0.84
N PHE A 36 -1.06 -13.53 -1.76
CA PHE A 36 -0.09 -13.81 -2.82
C PHE A 36 -0.18 -12.74 -3.90
N ALA A 37 0.93 -12.45 -4.51
CA ALA A 37 1.01 -11.40 -5.51
C ALA A 37 2.02 -11.77 -6.58
N ASP A 38 1.87 -11.13 -7.74
CA ASP A 38 2.80 -11.27 -8.84
C ASP A 38 3.53 -9.95 -9.01
N LYS A 39 4.85 -9.96 -8.81
CA LYS A 39 5.64 -8.74 -8.91
C LYS A 39 5.83 -8.36 -10.36
N LYS A 40 5.56 -7.11 -10.67
CA LYS A 40 5.62 -6.59 -12.03
C LYS A 40 6.75 -5.60 -12.17
N SER A 41 7.19 -5.38 -13.40
CA SER A 41 8.19 -4.36 -13.69
C SER A 41 7.56 -2.98 -13.67
N VAL A 42 8.32 -2.01 -13.18
CA VAL A 42 7.89 -0.61 -13.23
C VAL A 42 8.32 -0.05 -14.57
N GLY A 43 7.36 0.47 -15.34
CA GLY A 43 7.65 1.05 -16.63
C GLY A 43 8.46 2.32 -16.49
N TYR A 44 9.34 2.56 -17.46
CA TYR A 44 10.20 3.73 -17.43
C TYR A 44 9.41 5.03 -17.36
N SER A 45 8.37 5.13 -18.18
CA SER A 45 7.56 6.35 -18.18
C SER A 45 6.79 6.54 -16.88
N GLU A 46 6.38 5.44 -16.26
CA GLU A 46 5.70 5.53 -14.97
C GLU A 46 6.63 6.08 -13.90
N PHE A 47 7.85 5.59 -13.89
CA PHE A 47 8.84 6.06 -12.93
C PHE A 47 9.07 7.55 -13.11
N TYR A 48 9.19 7.98 -14.36
CA TYR A 48 9.47 9.37 -14.68
C TYR A 48 8.33 10.29 -14.23
N LYS A 49 7.09 9.88 -14.53
CA LYS A 49 5.93 10.68 -14.15
C LYS A 49 5.79 10.79 -12.64
N ALA A 50 6.02 9.70 -11.94
CA ALA A 50 5.93 9.72 -10.50
C ALA A 50 6.98 10.65 -9.90
N ALA A 51 8.18 10.63 -10.46
CA ALA A 51 9.25 11.48 -9.97
C ALA A 51 8.91 12.95 -10.14
N GLN A 52 8.26 13.30 -11.25
CA GLN A 52 7.86 14.68 -11.49
C GLN A 52 6.82 15.14 -10.47
N ALA A 53 6.01 14.23 -9.98
CA ALA A 53 4.99 14.54 -8.99
C ALA A 53 5.52 14.46 -7.56
N GLY A 54 6.81 14.18 -7.39
CA GLY A 54 7.39 14.11 -6.06
C GLY A 54 7.37 12.75 -5.43
N TYR A 55 7.01 11.71 -6.18
CA TYR A 55 6.98 10.35 -5.66
C TYR A 55 8.09 9.53 -6.29
N THR A 56 8.45 8.44 -5.61
CA THR A 56 9.34 7.44 -6.19
C THR A 56 8.55 6.16 -6.30
N THR A 57 8.30 5.72 -7.53
CA THR A 57 7.62 4.46 -7.76
C THR A 57 8.60 3.34 -7.47
N GLU A 58 8.27 2.52 -6.49
CA GLU A 58 9.19 1.48 -6.06
C GLU A 58 8.84 0.12 -6.60
N LEU A 59 7.56 -0.23 -6.59
CA LEU A 59 7.13 -1.58 -6.88
C LEU A 59 5.77 -1.58 -7.54
N LYS A 60 5.50 -2.67 -8.28
CA LYS A 60 4.17 -2.93 -8.81
C LYS A 60 3.86 -4.40 -8.57
N PHE A 61 2.64 -4.66 -8.14
CA PHE A 61 2.17 -6.02 -7.89
C PHE A 61 0.78 -6.20 -8.45
N ASP A 62 0.52 -7.42 -8.98
CA ASP A 62 -0.84 -7.84 -9.27
C ASP A 62 -1.34 -8.67 -8.11
N VAL A 63 -2.58 -8.45 -7.73
CA VAL A 63 -3.28 -9.29 -6.75
C VAL A 63 -4.62 -9.66 -7.33
N TYR A 64 -5.26 -10.68 -6.77
CA TYR A 64 -6.63 -10.98 -7.14
C TYR A 64 -7.52 -9.87 -6.63
N SER A 65 -8.42 -9.38 -7.50
CA SER A 65 -9.27 -8.25 -7.14
C SER A 65 -10.15 -8.53 -5.93
N PHE A 66 -10.58 -9.78 -5.77
CA PHE A 66 -11.45 -10.10 -4.65
C PHE A 66 -10.72 -10.03 -3.31
N GLU A 67 -9.39 -9.99 -3.33
CA GLU A 67 -8.60 -9.87 -2.11
C GLU A 67 -8.23 -8.44 -1.77
N TYR A 68 -8.41 -7.52 -2.71
CA TYR A 68 -8.04 -6.13 -2.49
C TYR A 68 -9.31 -5.30 -2.25
N THR A 69 -9.39 -4.71 -1.06
CA THR A 69 -10.58 -3.96 -0.67
C THR A 69 -10.26 -2.50 -0.34
N GLY A 70 -9.31 -1.94 -1.07
CA GLY A 70 -9.01 -0.52 -0.92
C GLY A 70 -7.94 -0.20 0.11
N GLN A 71 -7.17 -1.18 0.52
CA GLN A 71 -6.09 -0.94 1.46
C GLN A 71 -5.10 0.08 0.90
N GLN A 72 -4.68 1.02 1.74
CA GLN A 72 -3.82 2.10 1.31
C GLN A 72 -2.34 1.80 1.45
N ILE A 73 -1.98 0.84 2.27
CA ILE A 73 -0.60 0.55 2.63
C ILE A 73 -0.28 -0.90 2.28
N VAL A 74 0.95 -1.12 1.82
CA VAL A 74 1.46 -2.47 1.56
C VAL A 74 2.78 -2.62 2.28
N GLU A 75 2.94 -3.72 2.99
CA GLU A 75 4.21 -4.05 3.61
C GLU A 75 4.87 -5.14 2.78
N TYR A 76 6.10 -4.91 2.37
CA TYR A 76 6.85 -5.88 1.56
C TYR A 76 8.35 -5.66 1.81
N PRO A 77 9.11 -6.70 2.05
CA PRO A 77 8.68 -8.09 2.24
C PRO A 77 7.81 -8.26 3.48
N VAL A 78 7.10 -9.38 3.53
CA VAL A 78 6.21 -9.66 4.65
C VAL A 78 6.99 -9.63 5.96
N SER A 79 6.43 -8.96 6.95
CA SER A 79 7.00 -8.84 8.30
C SER A 79 8.33 -8.08 8.33
N SER A 80 8.63 -7.33 7.28
CA SER A 80 9.89 -6.58 7.24
C SER A 80 9.79 -5.21 7.90
N GLY A 81 8.58 -4.69 8.04
CA GLY A 81 8.39 -3.35 8.52
C GLY A 81 8.52 -2.28 7.44
N THR A 82 8.91 -2.67 6.23
CA THR A 82 9.03 -1.72 5.14
C THR A 82 7.69 -1.53 4.48
N ARG A 83 7.17 -0.31 4.52
CA ARG A 83 5.83 -0.01 4.05
C ARG A 83 5.84 0.95 2.88
N TYR A 84 4.88 0.73 1.99
CA TYR A 84 4.70 1.54 0.80
C TYR A 84 3.26 2.01 0.75
N ARG A 85 3.03 3.10 0.04
CA ARG A 85 1.69 3.61 -0.18
C ARG A 85 1.20 3.20 -1.55
N VAL A 86 -0.07 2.81 -1.64
CA VAL A 86 -0.68 2.51 -2.93
C VAL A 86 -0.98 3.84 -3.60
N LEU A 87 -0.25 4.14 -4.68
CA LEU A 87 -0.44 5.38 -5.42
C LEU A 87 -1.67 5.30 -6.29
N ARG A 88 -1.84 4.17 -6.98
CA ARG A 88 -3.00 3.96 -7.84
C ARG A 88 -3.19 2.48 -8.09
N THR A 89 -4.36 2.14 -8.59
CA THR A 89 -4.70 0.77 -8.92
C THR A 89 -5.21 0.71 -10.35
N TYR A 90 -5.10 -0.45 -10.95
CA TYR A 90 -5.55 -0.67 -12.33
C TYR A 90 -6.14 -2.06 -12.44
N LEU A 91 -7.40 -2.13 -12.86
CA LEU A 91 -8.07 -3.41 -13.04
C LEU A 91 -7.77 -3.96 -14.42
N HIS A 92 -7.47 -5.25 -14.49
CA HIS A 92 -7.28 -5.89 -15.78
C HIS A 92 -7.72 -7.34 -15.69
N GLY A 93 -7.64 -8.05 -16.84
CA GLY A 93 -8.12 -9.43 -16.87
C GLY A 93 -9.61 -9.50 -16.60
N ASN A 94 -10.40 -8.59 -17.19
CA ASN A 94 -11.85 -8.51 -16.97
C ASN A 94 -12.19 -8.25 -15.50
N GLY A 95 -11.30 -7.52 -14.82
CA GLY A 95 -11.54 -7.18 -13.42
C GLY A 95 -11.10 -8.23 -12.44
N GLU A 96 -10.53 -9.32 -12.92
CA GLU A 96 -10.09 -10.38 -12.02
C GLU A 96 -8.85 -9.99 -11.25
N PHE A 97 -8.01 -9.15 -11.83
CA PHE A 97 -6.73 -8.75 -11.22
C PHE A 97 -6.70 -7.26 -11.00
N THR A 98 -6.06 -6.87 -9.91
CA THR A 98 -5.83 -5.46 -9.61
C THR A 98 -4.32 -5.25 -9.53
N GLU A 99 -3.82 -4.32 -10.35
CA GLU A 99 -2.42 -3.94 -10.32
C GLU A 99 -2.26 -2.79 -9.35
N LEU A 100 -1.36 -2.95 -8.40
CA LEU A 100 -1.08 -1.92 -7.41
C LEU A 100 0.25 -1.27 -7.75
N THR A 101 0.25 0.04 -7.90
CA THR A 101 1.48 0.81 -8.08
C THR A 101 1.84 1.43 -6.74
N LEU A 102 3.03 1.08 -6.23
CA LEU A 102 3.44 1.46 -4.90
C LEU A 102 4.55 2.49 -4.94
N VAL A 103 4.46 3.45 -4.04
CA VAL A 103 5.50 4.45 -3.86
C VAL A 103 5.98 4.39 -2.42
N ASN A 104 7.17 4.88 -2.19
CA ASN A 104 7.71 4.89 -0.85
C ASN A 104 6.82 5.72 0.07
N LEU A 105 6.71 5.28 1.30
CA LEU A 105 5.97 6.04 2.30
C LEU A 105 6.89 7.12 2.82
N PRO A 106 6.51 8.40 2.70
CA PRO A 106 7.39 9.47 3.15
C PRO A 106 7.71 9.37 4.62
N GLU A 107 8.97 9.50 4.93
CA GLU A 107 9.40 9.36 6.29
C GLU A 107 8.90 10.46 7.19
N ALA A 108 8.72 11.63 6.62
CA ALA A 108 8.20 12.74 7.39
C ALA A 108 6.83 12.42 7.98
N GLU A 109 6.06 11.60 7.28
CA GLU A 109 4.78 11.17 7.81
C GLU A 109 4.94 10.14 8.91
N GLY A 110 5.91 9.32 8.72
CA GLY A 110 6.16 8.32 9.73
C GLY A 110 6.94 8.90 10.83
N GLY A 111 7.48 9.90 10.55
CA GLY A 111 8.23 10.29 11.48
C GLY A 111 8.16 11.15 12.20
N GLY A 112 7.77 11.03 11.85
CA GLY A 112 8.26 11.52 12.34
C GLY A 112 9.56 11.88 12.38
N GLY A 113 9.83 11.91 12.32
CA GLY A 113 10.95 12.11 12.40
C GLY A 113 11.72 12.72 12.04
N ASP A 114 11.72 12.75 12.09
CA ASP A 114 12.41 13.08 11.82
C ASP A 114 12.73 13.01 11.63
N GLY A 115 12.60 12.90 11.43
CA GLY A 115 12.80 12.88 11.17
C GLY A 115 12.65 12.75 11.17
#